data_ad730c97196989a9374a13f1d501ab78
#
_entry.id   ad730c97196989a9374a13f1d501ab78
#
_cell.length_a   1.000
_cell.length_b   1.000
_cell.length_c   1.000
_cell.angle_alpha   90.00
_cell.angle_beta   90.00
_cell.angle_gamma   90.00
#
_symmetry.space_group_name_H-M   'P 1'
#
loop_
_entity.id
_entity.type
_entity.pdbx_description
1 polymer ?
#
loop_
_entity_poly.entity_id
_entity_poly.type
_entity_poly.pdbx_seq_one_letter_code
_entity_poly.pdbx_strand_id
1 'polypeptide(L)'
;DLCIFMDESHHYHADKSFDVINELRPIMGVELTATPQIQKGSRKIPFKNVVYEYSLAHALNDEKYVKVPVVFTRKDFRPEEYTPEQLDHEKLNDGLRLHEDTKSRLEVYARTFGRPVVKPFVLVVARDTDHSKEIMKYIKSNDFFNGYYADKVMEINSAQRGAEKDENIEQLLSLENPDNKIEVVIHVNMLKEGWDVTNIYTIVPLRASASETLTEQTIGRGLRLPYGERTGVDEVDRLSIVSHDKY
;
A
#
# COMPACT_ATOMS: atom_id res chain seq x y z
N ASP A 1 -21.28 -23.79 23.12
CA ASP A 1 -20.86 -22.40 23.36
C ASP A 1 -20.05 -21.95 22.15
N LEU A 2 -20.51 -20.89 21.42
CA LEU A 2 -19.89 -20.38 20.22
C LEU A 2 -19.22 -19.01 20.51
N CYS A 3 -17.94 -18.89 20.16
CA CYS A 3 -17.23 -17.61 20.13
C CYS A 3 -16.93 -17.28 18.67
N ILE A 4 -17.16 -16.04 18.25
CA ILE A 4 -16.91 -15.58 16.90
C ILE A 4 -15.80 -14.54 16.92
N PHE A 5 -14.80 -14.72 16.03
CA PHE A 5 -13.77 -13.73 15.75
C PHE A 5 -14.06 -13.12 14.36
N MET A 6 -14.18 -11.82 14.30
CA MET A 6 -14.51 -11.10 13.07
C MET A 6 -13.36 -10.16 12.72
N ASP A 7 -12.63 -10.48 11.67
CA ASP A 7 -11.62 -9.59 11.10
C ASP A 7 -12.31 -8.61 10.15
N GLU A 8 -11.77 -7.37 10.04
CA GLU A 8 -12.35 -6.26 9.30
C GLU A 8 -13.84 -6.05 9.63
N SER A 9 -14.16 -6.08 10.93
CA SER A 9 -15.52 -6.15 11.45
C SER A 9 -16.43 -5.00 10.99
N HIS A 10 -15.85 -3.85 10.57
CA HIS A 10 -16.61 -2.74 10.02
C HIS A 10 -17.48 -3.10 8.80
N HIS A 11 -17.18 -4.22 8.10
CA HIS A 11 -17.99 -4.74 7.01
C HIS A 11 -19.25 -5.50 7.47
N TYR A 12 -19.26 -6.00 8.70
CA TYR A 12 -20.36 -6.82 9.24
C TYR A 12 -21.43 -6.04 9.98
N HIS A 13 -21.27 -4.73 10.13
CA HIS A 13 -22.24 -3.86 10.81
C HIS A 13 -23.39 -3.39 9.91
N ALA A 14 -23.54 -3.94 8.69
CA ALA A 14 -24.78 -3.78 7.93
C ALA A 14 -25.90 -4.60 8.61
N ASP A 15 -27.10 -4.04 8.70
CA ASP A 15 -28.22 -4.62 9.46
C ASP A 15 -28.43 -6.11 9.17
N LYS A 16 -28.43 -6.52 7.89
CA LYS A 16 -28.58 -7.93 7.48
C LYS A 16 -27.45 -8.84 7.93
N SER A 17 -26.21 -8.39 7.91
CA SER A 17 -25.03 -9.18 8.32
C SER A 17 -25.05 -9.40 9.82
N PHE A 18 -25.43 -8.37 10.56
CA PHE A 18 -25.56 -8.43 12.02
C PHE A 18 -26.65 -9.40 12.46
N ASP A 19 -27.79 -9.41 11.76
CA ASP A 19 -28.90 -10.35 12.03
C ASP A 19 -28.45 -11.81 11.83
N VAL A 20 -27.72 -12.12 10.75
CA VAL A 20 -27.19 -13.47 10.50
C VAL A 20 -26.21 -13.92 11.60
N ILE A 21 -25.34 -13.02 12.07
CA ILE A 21 -24.41 -13.31 13.18
C ILE A 21 -25.20 -13.59 14.46
N ASN A 22 -26.24 -12.83 14.75
CA ASN A 22 -27.10 -13.01 15.93
C ASN A 22 -27.91 -14.31 15.88
N GLU A 23 -28.31 -14.80 14.69
CA GLU A 23 -28.99 -16.09 14.53
C GLU A 23 -28.11 -17.27 15.01
N LEU A 24 -26.78 -17.16 14.91
CA LEU A 24 -25.83 -18.14 15.43
C LEU A 24 -25.77 -18.20 16.97
N ARG A 25 -26.37 -17.21 17.65
CA ARG A 25 -26.40 -17.08 19.12
C ARG A 25 -25.03 -17.25 19.79
N PRO A 26 -24.01 -16.48 19.36
CA PRO A 26 -22.71 -16.55 20.00
C PRO A 26 -22.79 -16.04 21.46
N ILE A 27 -22.02 -16.65 22.34
CA ILE A 27 -21.86 -16.15 23.73
C ILE A 27 -20.90 -14.96 23.79
N MET A 28 -20.00 -14.84 22.78
CA MET A 28 -19.02 -13.76 22.68
C MET A 28 -18.65 -13.53 21.22
N GLY A 29 -18.54 -12.27 20.83
CA GLY A 29 -17.93 -11.83 19.59
C GLY A 29 -16.70 -10.96 19.89
N VAL A 30 -15.59 -11.24 19.21
CA VAL A 30 -14.38 -10.41 19.23
C VAL A 30 -14.22 -9.80 17.84
N GLU A 31 -14.20 -8.49 17.79
CA GLU A 31 -14.09 -7.71 16.56
C GLU A 31 -12.70 -7.13 16.43
N LEU A 32 -12.07 -7.33 15.27
CA LEU A 32 -10.79 -6.76 14.88
C LEU A 32 -11.01 -5.82 13.70
N THR A 33 -10.51 -4.60 13.77
CA THR A 33 -10.62 -3.64 12.67
C THR A 33 -9.62 -2.49 12.82
N ALA A 34 -9.06 -2.03 11.70
CA ALA A 34 -8.27 -0.80 11.66
C ALA A 34 -9.16 0.46 11.72
N THR A 35 -10.47 0.35 11.43
CA THR A 35 -11.41 1.47 11.39
C THR A 35 -12.62 1.18 12.27
N PRO A 36 -12.56 1.40 13.60
CA PRO A 36 -13.62 1.06 14.54
C PRO A 36 -14.80 2.04 14.45
N GLN A 37 -15.43 2.11 13.27
CA GLN A 37 -16.54 2.99 12.98
C GLN A 37 -17.47 2.38 11.92
N ILE A 38 -18.77 2.68 12.05
CA ILE A 38 -19.80 2.30 11.09
C ILE A 38 -20.12 3.52 10.22
N GLN A 39 -20.19 3.34 8.92
CA GLN A 39 -20.64 4.38 8.00
C GLN A 39 -22.15 4.23 7.74
N LYS A 40 -22.95 5.18 8.21
CA LYS A 40 -24.40 5.31 7.88
C LYS A 40 -24.61 6.57 7.04
N GLY A 41 -24.67 6.41 5.72
CA GLY A 41 -24.71 7.53 4.77
C GLY A 41 -23.44 8.38 4.86
N SER A 42 -23.55 9.67 5.16
CA SER A 42 -22.42 10.58 5.36
C SER A 42 -21.88 10.61 6.81
N ARG A 43 -22.51 9.89 7.75
CA ARG A 43 -22.12 9.91 9.17
C ARG A 43 -21.23 8.73 9.50
N LYS A 44 -20.10 9.00 10.17
CA LYS A 44 -19.23 8.02 10.80
C LYS A 44 -19.65 7.86 12.27
N ILE A 45 -20.00 6.66 12.68
CA ILE A 45 -20.43 6.34 14.05
C ILE A 45 -19.36 5.43 14.67
N PRO A 46 -18.63 5.86 15.70
CA PRO A 46 -17.60 5.04 16.33
C PRO A 46 -18.21 3.83 17.04
N PHE A 47 -17.45 2.75 17.14
CA PHE A 47 -17.82 1.59 17.94
C PHE A 47 -17.89 1.96 19.41
N LYS A 48 -18.85 1.36 20.14
CA LYS A 48 -19.09 1.71 21.56
C LYS A 48 -18.20 0.98 22.55
N ASN A 49 -17.75 -0.22 22.21
CA ASN A 49 -17.04 -1.14 23.12
C ASN A 49 -15.63 -1.44 22.62
N VAL A 50 -14.85 -0.41 22.31
CA VAL A 50 -13.42 -0.61 21.98
C VAL A 50 -12.69 -0.90 23.28
N VAL A 51 -12.23 -2.15 23.44
CA VAL A 51 -11.55 -2.62 24.67
C VAL A 51 -10.03 -2.45 24.60
N TYR A 52 -9.48 -2.38 23.38
CA TYR A 52 -8.06 -2.18 23.14
C TYR A 52 -7.82 -1.48 21.82
N GLU A 53 -6.88 -0.55 21.81
CA GLU A 53 -6.44 0.16 20.62
C GLU A 53 -4.92 0.14 20.54
N TYR A 54 -4.40 -0.32 19.39
CA TYR A 54 -2.99 -0.28 19.05
C TYR A 54 -2.80 0.60 17.82
N SER A 55 -2.59 1.88 18.05
CA SER A 55 -2.49 2.88 16.97
C SER A 55 -1.17 2.75 16.19
N LEU A 56 -1.13 3.32 14.99
CA LEU A 56 0.11 3.43 14.21
C LEU A 56 1.21 4.17 15.00
N ALA A 57 0.83 5.17 15.80
CA ALA A 57 1.78 5.87 16.65
C ALA A 57 2.42 4.94 17.69
N HIS A 58 1.64 4.04 18.31
CA HIS A 58 2.18 3.02 19.21
C HIS A 58 3.13 2.06 18.46
N ALA A 59 2.72 1.57 17.28
CA ALA A 59 3.53 0.66 16.48
C ALA A 59 4.87 1.29 16.05
N LEU A 60 4.89 2.59 15.75
CA LEU A 60 6.10 3.33 15.41
C LEU A 60 7.01 3.53 16.63
N ASN A 61 6.42 3.84 17.79
CA ASN A 61 7.17 4.01 19.04
C ASN A 61 7.77 2.72 19.56
N ASP A 62 7.10 1.58 19.35
CA ASP A 62 7.62 0.27 19.75
C ASP A 62 8.83 -0.18 18.93
N GLU A 63 9.06 0.47 17.77
CA GLU A 63 10.21 0.24 16.88
C GLU A 63 10.42 -1.22 16.44
N LYS A 64 9.36 -2.04 16.43
CA LYS A 64 9.47 -3.49 16.17
C LYS A 64 8.67 -3.98 14.98
N TYR A 65 7.45 -3.47 14.84
CA TYR A 65 6.42 -4.17 14.05
C TYR A 65 6.13 -3.55 12.68
N VAL A 66 6.65 -2.35 12.43
CA VAL A 66 6.37 -1.61 11.19
C VAL A 66 7.60 -0.86 10.68
N LYS A 67 7.67 -0.67 9.36
CA LYS A 67 8.65 0.25 8.73
C LYS A 67 8.37 1.68 9.18
N VAL A 68 9.36 2.54 9.04
CA VAL A 68 9.24 3.98 9.28
C VAL A 68 8.80 4.67 7.99
N PRO A 69 7.61 5.30 7.93
CA PRO A 69 7.21 6.08 6.76
C PRO A 69 7.99 7.39 6.71
N VAL A 70 8.58 7.66 5.56
CA VAL A 70 9.32 8.91 5.29
C VAL A 70 8.77 9.54 4.03
N VAL A 71 8.33 10.80 4.14
CA VAL A 71 7.84 11.58 3.01
C VAL A 71 9.00 12.32 2.37
N PHE A 72 9.19 12.07 1.07
CA PHE A 72 10.20 12.72 0.24
C PHE A 72 9.56 13.83 -0.58
N THR A 73 10.10 15.03 -0.43
CA THR A 73 9.74 16.21 -1.21
C THR A 73 11.02 16.84 -1.76
N ARG A 74 10.89 17.58 -2.87
CA ARG A 74 12.00 18.40 -3.37
C ARG A 74 12.03 19.73 -2.64
N LYS A 75 13.23 20.19 -2.23
CA LYS A 75 13.43 21.57 -1.75
C LYS A 75 13.12 22.55 -2.88
N ASP A 76 12.47 23.66 -2.52
CA ASP A 76 12.14 24.75 -3.44
C ASP A 76 11.33 24.32 -4.68
N PHE A 77 10.64 23.18 -4.59
CA PHE A 77 9.75 22.70 -5.64
C PHE A 77 8.47 23.54 -5.69
N ARG A 78 8.10 23.97 -6.88
CA ARG A 78 6.91 24.81 -7.14
C ARG A 78 5.95 24.05 -8.04
N PRO A 79 5.00 23.29 -7.46
CA PRO A 79 4.04 22.49 -8.24
C PRO A 79 3.27 23.31 -9.28
N GLU A 80 3.03 24.60 -8.99
CA GLU A 80 2.33 25.54 -9.87
C GLU A 80 3.05 25.85 -11.21
N GLU A 81 4.34 25.54 -11.32
CA GLU A 81 5.14 25.70 -12.54
C GLU A 81 5.02 24.49 -13.49
N TYR A 82 4.35 23.43 -13.06
CA TYR A 82 4.20 22.17 -13.79
C TYR A 82 2.76 21.95 -14.21
N THR A 83 2.54 21.34 -15.37
CA THR A 83 1.23 20.76 -15.69
C THR A 83 0.99 19.53 -14.80
N PRO A 84 -0.28 19.10 -14.59
CA PRO A 84 -0.57 17.90 -13.82
C PRO A 84 0.19 16.65 -14.33
N GLU A 85 0.29 16.49 -15.64
CA GLU A 85 1.04 15.39 -16.27
C GLU A 85 2.55 15.48 -15.98
N GLN A 86 3.12 16.65 -16.11
CA GLN A 86 4.54 16.87 -15.78
C GLN A 86 4.82 16.60 -14.30
N LEU A 87 3.91 17.02 -13.41
CA LEU A 87 4.02 16.75 -11.98
C LEU A 87 4.00 15.25 -11.67
N ASP A 88 3.11 14.52 -12.33
CA ASP A 88 3.03 13.06 -12.20
C ASP A 88 4.32 12.39 -12.71
N HIS A 89 4.88 12.85 -13.83
CA HIS A 89 6.16 12.35 -14.35
C HIS A 89 7.32 12.63 -13.39
N GLU A 90 7.38 13.81 -12.78
CA GLU A 90 8.42 14.14 -11.81
C GLU A 90 8.32 13.26 -10.54
N LYS A 91 7.12 13.05 -10.02
CA LYS A 91 6.89 12.14 -8.89
C LYS A 91 7.32 10.70 -9.21
N LEU A 92 6.99 10.21 -10.40
CA LEU A 92 7.39 8.88 -10.86
C LEU A 92 8.92 8.77 -10.97
N ASN A 93 9.57 9.73 -11.61
CA ASN A 93 11.03 9.75 -11.75
C ASN A 93 11.73 9.71 -10.38
N ASP A 94 11.27 10.51 -9.43
CA ASP A 94 11.84 10.53 -8.08
C ASP A 94 11.55 9.23 -7.32
N GLY A 95 10.33 8.68 -7.46
CA GLY A 95 9.96 7.41 -6.86
C GLY A 95 10.84 6.26 -7.34
N LEU A 96 11.13 6.20 -8.64
CA LEU A 96 11.98 5.15 -9.20
C LEU A 96 13.46 5.33 -8.84
N ARG A 97 13.96 6.56 -8.69
CA ARG A 97 15.32 6.81 -8.17
C ARG A 97 15.46 6.33 -6.72
N LEU A 98 14.46 6.59 -5.87
CA LEU A 98 14.42 6.06 -4.50
C LEU A 98 14.33 4.55 -4.48
N HIS A 99 13.59 3.95 -5.41
CA HIS A 99 13.49 2.51 -5.56
C HIS A 99 14.84 1.87 -5.91
N GLU A 100 15.59 2.41 -6.86
CA GLU A 100 16.92 1.91 -7.24
C GLU A 100 17.93 2.03 -6.08
N ASP A 101 17.90 3.13 -5.31
CA ASP A 101 18.71 3.24 -4.08
C ASP A 101 18.32 2.16 -3.07
N THR A 102 17.02 1.95 -2.85
CA THR A 102 16.50 0.93 -1.94
C THR A 102 16.90 -0.48 -2.35
N LYS A 103 16.83 -0.82 -3.64
CA LYS A 103 17.29 -2.12 -4.16
C LYS A 103 18.75 -2.37 -3.79
N SER A 104 19.59 -1.40 -4.09
CA SER A 104 21.04 -1.50 -3.81
C SER A 104 21.32 -1.71 -2.32
N ARG A 105 20.61 -1.01 -1.45
CA ARG A 105 20.76 -1.12 0.01
C ARG A 105 20.27 -2.46 0.55
N LEU A 106 19.16 -2.96 0.06
CA LEU A 106 18.64 -4.28 0.42
C LEU A 106 19.59 -5.41 0.01
N GLU A 107 20.20 -5.30 -1.17
CA GLU A 107 21.24 -6.27 -1.61
C GLU A 107 22.48 -6.22 -0.72
N VAL A 108 22.98 -5.03 -0.41
CA VAL A 108 24.13 -4.85 0.50
C VAL A 108 23.81 -5.43 1.88
N TYR A 109 22.62 -5.11 2.43
CA TYR A 109 22.19 -5.63 3.71
C TYR A 109 22.14 -7.17 3.70
N ALA A 110 21.49 -7.76 2.70
CA ALA A 110 21.34 -9.20 2.60
C ALA A 110 22.71 -9.92 2.55
N ARG A 111 23.65 -9.39 1.76
CA ARG A 111 25.03 -9.92 1.68
C ARG A 111 25.80 -9.77 2.98
N THR A 112 25.67 -8.61 3.65
CA THR A 112 26.42 -8.30 4.87
C THR A 112 25.96 -9.16 6.05
N PHE A 113 24.65 -9.40 6.17
CA PHE A 113 24.07 -10.11 7.30
C PHE A 113 23.63 -11.55 7.00
N GLY A 114 23.90 -12.06 5.79
CA GLY A 114 23.54 -13.43 5.39
C GLY A 114 22.01 -13.65 5.37
N ARG A 115 21.23 -12.62 5.05
CA ARG A 115 19.77 -12.68 4.98
C ARG A 115 19.30 -12.92 3.54
N PRO A 116 18.09 -13.43 3.32
CA PRO A 116 17.51 -13.49 1.98
C PRO A 116 17.42 -12.08 1.36
N VAL A 117 17.67 -11.99 0.05
CA VAL A 117 17.49 -10.74 -0.69
C VAL A 117 16.01 -10.46 -0.84
N VAL A 118 15.57 -9.30 -0.35
CA VAL A 118 14.22 -8.79 -0.58
C VAL A 118 14.22 -7.98 -1.86
N LYS A 119 13.33 -8.32 -2.78
CA LYS A 119 13.10 -7.57 -4.00
C LYS A 119 12.01 -6.53 -3.76
N PRO A 120 12.32 -5.23 -3.67
CA PRO A 120 11.32 -4.19 -3.46
C PRO A 120 10.51 -3.94 -4.72
N PHE A 121 9.31 -3.37 -4.58
CA PHE A 121 8.58 -2.78 -5.68
C PHE A 121 7.97 -1.42 -5.31
N VAL A 122 7.64 -0.65 -6.35
CA VAL A 122 6.99 0.66 -6.26
C VAL A 122 5.50 0.50 -6.44
N LEU A 123 4.73 1.06 -5.53
CA LEU A 123 3.28 1.15 -5.63
C LEU A 123 2.87 2.54 -6.11
N VAL A 124 2.36 2.64 -7.33
CA VAL A 124 1.85 3.87 -7.92
C VAL A 124 0.34 3.93 -7.74
N VAL A 125 -0.16 4.99 -7.11
CA VAL A 125 -1.59 5.18 -6.87
C VAL A 125 -2.17 6.14 -7.92
N ALA A 126 -2.83 5.61 -8.94
CA ALA A 126 -3.45 6.42 -10.00
C ALA A 126 -4.83 6.95 -9.58
N ARG A 127 -5.29 8.02 -10.24
CA ARG A 127 -6.59 8.66 -9.98
C ARG A 127 -7.77 7.78 -10.40
N ASP A 128 -7.68 7.25 -11.60
CA ASP A 128 -8.68 6.43 -12.28
C ASP A 128 -8.03 5.53 -13.33
N THR A 129 -8.83 4.74 -14.04
CA THR A 129 -8.35 3.77 -15.03
C THR A 129 -7.76 4.41 -16.27
N ASP A 130 -8.23 5.59 -16.68
CA ASP A 130 -7.67 6.28 -17.85
C ASP A 130 -6.32 6.90 -17.53
N HIS A 131 -6.20 7.52 -16.36
CA HIS A 131 -4.93 7.99 -15.84
C HIS A 131 -3.92 6.82 -15.66
N SER A 132 -4.37 5.67 -15.18
CA SER A 132 -3.50 4.48 -15.08
C SER A 132 -2.93 4.06 -16.43
N LYS A 133 -3.72 4.09 -17.50
CA LYS A 133 -3.26 3.80 -18.88
C LYS A 133 -2.23 4.82 -19.38
N GLU A 134 -2.44 6.11 -19.08
CA GLU A 134 -1.48 7.18 -19.42
C GLU A 134 -0.14 6.94 -18.70
N ILE A 135 -0.18 6.67 -17.41
CA ILE A 135 1.01 6.35 -16.61
C ILE A 135 1.70 5.09 -17.11
N MET A 136 0.93 4.03 -17.43
CA MET A 136 1.46 2.80 -18.02
C MET A 136 2.19 3.07 -19.34
N LYS A 137 1.60 3.90 -20.22
CA LYS A 137 2.21 4.29 -21.49
C LYS A 137 3.52 5.04 -21.28
N TYR A 138 3.55 5.97 -20.32
CA TYR A 138 4.76 6.72 -19.97
C TYR A 138 5.86 5.81 -19.44
N ILE A 139 5.57 4.93 -18.47
CA ILE A 139 6.55 4.00 -17.89
C ILE A 139 7.12 3.04 -18.95
N LYS A 140 6.33 2.67 -19.97
CA LYS A 140 6.77 1.80 -21.05
C LYS A 140 7.52 2.55 -22.18
N SER A 141 7.56 3.87 -22.16
CA SER A 141 8.23 4.66 -23.18
C SER A 141 9.75 4.70 -22.98
N ASN A 142 10.47 5.07 -24.03
CA ASN A 142 11.92 5.33 -23.95
C ASN A 142 12.26 6.59 -23.14
N ASP A 143 11.30 7.50 -22.97
CA ASP A 143 11.51 8.73 -22.18
C ASP A 143 11.63 8.43 -20.68
N PHE A 144 11.11 7.27 -20.24
CA PHE A 144 11.20 6.83 -18.87
C PHE A 144 12.33 5.81 -18.70
N PHE A 145 13.43 6.22 -18.05
CA PHE A 145 14.61 5.39 -17.78
C PHE A 145 15.11 4.59 -19.01
N ASN A 146 15.07 5.21 -20.21
CA ASN A 146 15.45 4.59 -21.48
C ASN A 146 14.71 3.24 -21.75
N GLY A 147 13.45 3.13 -21.35
CA GLY A 147 12.63 1.94 -21.54
C GLY A 147 12.95 0.77 -20.60
N TYR A 148 13.81 0.96 -19.60
CA TYR A 148 14.22 -0.11 -18.68
C TYR A 148 13.05 -0.77 -17.93
N TYR A 149 11.97 -0.03 -17.67
CA TYR A 149 10.80 -0.52 -16.95
C TYR A 149 9.66 -1.02 -17.86
N ALA A 150 9.85 -1.06 -19.18
CA ALA A 150 8.79 -1.36 -20.13
C ALA A 150 8.13 -2.75 -19.92
N ASP A 151 8.92 -3.75 -19.49
CA ASP A 151 8.46 -5.11 -19.17
C ASP A 151 8.37 -5.40 -17.65
N LYS A 152 8.54 -4.36 -16.82
CA LYS A 152 8.58 -4.47 -15.36
C LYS A 152 7.41 -3.77 -14.65
N VAL A 153 6.40 -3.38 -15.38
CA VAL A 153 5.23 -2.68 -14.87
C VAL A 153 3.96 -3.47 -15.11
N MET A 154 3.10 -3.51 -14.10
CA MET A 154 1.76 -4.10 -14.19
C MET A 154 0.70 -3.13 -13.66
N GLU A 155 -0.54 -3.30 -14.13
CA GLU A 155 -1.71 -2.55 -13.65
C GLU A 155 -2.67 -3.48 -12.92
N ILE A 156 -3.24 -2.95 -11.83
CA ILE A 156 -4.30 -3.62 -11.09
C ILE A 156 -5.43 -2.62 -10.86
N ASN A 157 -6.65 -2.97 -11.25
CA ASN A 157 -7.80 -2.11 -11.04
C ASN A 157 -9.01 -2.88 -10.50
N SER A 158 -9.90 -2.16 -9.82
CA SER A 158 -11.09 -2.73 -9.17
C SER A 158 -12.21 -3.13 -10.15
N ALA A 159 -12.09 -2.79 -11.43
CA ALA A 159 -13.07 -3.16 -12.45
C ALA A 159 -12.93 -4.61 -12.92
N GLN A 160 -11.78 -5.23 -12.67
CA GLN A 160 -11.50 -6.62 -13.01
C GLN A 160 -12.34 -7.56 -12.15
N ARG A 161 -12.97 -8.57 -12.78
CA ARG A 161 -13.89 -9.52 -12.14
C ARG A 161 -13.56 -10.95 -12.53
N GLY A 162 -13.96 -11.91 -11.67
CA GLY A 162 -13.79 -13.34 -11.94
C GLY A 162 -12.33 -13.76 -12.07
N ALA A 163 -12.00 -14.58 -13.06
CA ALA A 163 -10.67 -15.16 -13.27
C ALA A 163 -9.54 -14.11 -13.36
N GLU A 164 -9.77 -12.96 -14.02
CA GLU A 164 -8.77 -11.87 -14.09
C GLU A 164 -8.41 -11.31 -12.71
N LYS A 165 -9.37 -11.29 -11.77
CA LYS A 165 -9.10 -10.84 -10.40
C LYS A 165 -8.21 -11.83 -9.66
N ASP A 166 -8.47 -13.12 -9.83
CA ASP A 166 -7.72 -14.17 -9.16
C ASP A 166 -6.28 -14.24 -9.70
N GLU A 167 -6.11 -14.14 -11.04
CA GLU A 167 -4.80 -14.04 -11.68
C GLU A 167 -4.00 -12.83 -11.19
N ASN A 168 -4.63 -11.67 -11.02
CA ASN A 168 -3.96 -10.47 -10.51
C ASN A 168 -3.54 -10.61 -9.05
N ILE A 169 -4.34 -11.28 -8.22
CA ILE A 169 -3.96 -11.57 -6.83
C ILE A 169 -2.75 -12.52 -6.80
N GLU A 170 -2.77 -13.58 -7.62
CA GLU A 170 -1.62 -14.49 -7.75
C GLU A 170 -0.37 -13.76 -8.24
N GLN A 171 -0.50 -12.88 -9.23
CA GLN A 171 0.60 -12.04 -9.70
C GLN A 171 1.14 -11.12 -8.60
N LEU A 172 0.25 -10.50 -7.80
CA LEU A 172 0.67 -9.67 -6.67
C LEU A 172 1.42 -10.47 -5.61
N LEU A 173 0.93 -11.64 -5.24
CA LEU A 173 1.61 -12.51 -4.28
C LEU A 173 2.96 -12.99 -4.81
N SER A 174 3.08 -13.16 -6.14
CA SER A 174 4.34 -13.54 -6.78
C SER A 174 5.40 -12.43 -6.79
N LEU A 175 5.05 -11.17 -6.44
CA LEU A 175 6.01 -10.05 -6.39
C LEU A 175 7.11 -10.24 -5.32
N GLU A 176 6.88 -11.09 -4.33
CA GLU A 176 7.90 -11.44 -3.35
C GLU A 176 8.92 -12.46 -3.89
N ASN A 177 8.60 -13.12 -5.01
CA ASN A 177 9.54 -14.03 -5.66
C ASN A 177 10.67 -13.22 -6.31
N PRO A 178 11.95 -13.49 -6.00
CA PRO A 178 13.10 -12.82 -6.61
C PRO A 178 13.14 -12.91 -8.13
N ASP A 179 12.60 -13.99 -8.72
CA ASP A 179 12.57 -14.22 -10.16
C ASP A 179 11.48 -13.44 -10.90
N ASN A 180 10.53 -12.84 -10.18
CA ASN A 180 9.50 -12.01 -10.79
C ASN A 180 10.13 -10.73 -11.35
N LYS A 181 9.79 -10.37 -12.59
CA LYS A 181 10.37 -9.18 -13.24
C LYS A 181 9.70 -7.87 -12.82
N ILE A 182 8.48 -7.91 -12.30
CA ILE A 182 7.69 -6.71 -11.99
C ILE A 182 8.34 -5.94 -10.84
N GLU A 183 8.55 -4.65 -11.06
CA GLU A 183 9.11 -3.72 -10.09
C GLU A 183 8.19 -2.50 -9.85
N VAL A 184 7.18 -2.30 -10.71
CA VAL A 184 6.22 -1.20 -10.59
C VAL A 184 4.80 -1.75 -10.70
N VAL A 185 3.97 -1.43 -9.72
CA VAL A 185 2.55 -1.77 -9.72
C VAL A 185 1.73 -0.49 -9.72
N ILE A 186 0.94 -0.29 -10.77
CA ILE A 186 -0.03 0.81 -10.85
C ILE A 186 -1.36 0.28 -10.34
N HIS A 187 -1.94 0.96 -9.36
CA HIS A 187 -3.22 0.55 -8.82
C HIS A 187 -4.26 1.68 -8.86
N VAL A 188 -5.53 1.29 -9.13
CA VAL A 188 -6.70 2.17 -9.13
C VAL A 188 -7.75 1.61 -8.19
N ASN A 189 -8.00 2.28 -7.07
CA ASN A 189 -9.07 1.95 -6.10
C ASN A 189 -9.12 0.48 -5.63
N MET A 190 -8.03 -0.27 -5.76
CA MET A 190 -8.00 -1.69 -5.44
C MET A 190 -7.28 -1.96 -4.11
N LEU A 191 -7.73 -1.32 -3.06
CA LEU A 191 -7.31 -1.68 -1.69
C LEU A 191 -8.27 -2.70 -1.06
N LYS A 192 -8.98 -3.46 -1.91
CA LYS A 192 -9.79 -4.57 -1.41
C LYS A 192 -8.87 -5.67 -0.86
N GLU A 193 -9.37 -6.29 0.18
CA GLU A 193 -8.78 -7.37 0.94
C GLU A 193 -8.24 -8.50 0.05
N GLY A 194 -7.26 -9.23 0.55
CA GLY A 194 -6.84 -10.50 -0.04
C GLY A 194 -5.41 -10.55 -0.57
N TRP A 195 -4.62 -9.45 -0.56
CA TRP A 195 -3.21 -9.54 -0.85
C TRP A 195 -2.35 -9.03 0.30
N ASP A 196 -1.38 -9.82 0.67
CA ASP A 196 -0.47 -9.56 1.77
C ASP A 196 0.96 -9.67 1.25
N VAL A 197 1.63 -8.53 1.09
CA VAL A 197 3.01 -8.44 0.65
C VAL A 197 3.79 -7.54 1.59
N THR A 198 5.05 -7.86 1.79
CA THR A 198 5.93 -7.17 2.73
C THR A 198 6.96 -6.28 2.05
N ASN A 199 7.08 -6.39 0.73
CA ASN A 199 8.15 -5.79 -0.07
C ASN A 199 7.76 -4.48 -0.79
N ILE A 200 6.70 -3.79 -0.35
CA ILE A 200 6.44 -2.40 -0.76
C ILE A 200 7.43 -1.49 -0.04
N TYR A 201 8.26 -0.78 -0.79
CA TYR A 201 9.25 0.14 -0.24
C TYR A 201 9.09 1.58 -0.70
N THR A 202 8.38 1.79 -1.81
CA THR A 202 8.12 3.12 -2.34
C THR A 202 6.66 3.24 -2.74
N ILE A 203 6.01 4.31 -2.31
CA ILE A 203 4.65 4.68 -2.71
C ILE A 203 4.71 6.01 -3.45
N VAL A 204 4.12 6.06 -4.64
CA VAL A 204 4.00 7.26 -5.46
C VAL A 204 2.51 7.60 -5.63
N PRO A 205 1.94 8.46 -4.78
CA PRO A 205 0.57 8.90 -4.92
C PRO A 205 0.45 9.96 -6.01
N LEU A 206 -0.24 9.63 -7.10
CA LEU A 206 -0.52 10.54 -8.24
C LEU A 206 -1.93 11.13 -8.17
N ARG A 207 -2.70 10.80 -7.15
CA ARG A 207 -3.99 11.44 -6.86
C ARG A 207 -3.86 12.26 -5.58
N ALA A 208 -4.46 13.45 -5.57
CA ALA A 208 -4.70 14.14 -4.32
C ALA A 208 -5.49 13.20 -3.41
N SER A 209 -5.08 13.05 -2.16
CA SER A 209 -5.70 12.11 -1.20
C SER A 209 -7.14 12.56 -0.89
N ALA A 210 -8.07 12.19 -1.78
CA ALA A 210 -9.49 12.49 -1.61
C ALA A 210 -10.13 11.60 -0.51
N SER A 211 -9.41 10.60 -0.01
CA SER A 211 -9.89 9.70 1.04
C SER A 211 -8.75 9.37 1.98
N GLU A 212 -8.83 9.87 3.19
CA GLU A 212 -7.96 9.57 4.32
C GLU A 212 -7.81 8.05 4.50
N THR A 213 -8.93 7.32 4.46
CA THR A 213 -8.98 5.86 4.58
C THR A 213 -8.15 5.13 3.51
N LEU A 214 -8.19 5.59 2.25
CA LEU A 214 -7.43 4.97 1.16
C LEU A 214 -5.92 5.16 1.36
N THR A 215 -5.53 6.35 1.83
CA THR A 215 -4.14 6.67 2.14
C THR A 215 -3.64 5.83 3.31
N GLU A 216 -4.42 5.73 4.38
CA GLU A 216 -4.08 4.90 5.55
C GLU A 216 -3.93 3.42 5.19
N GLN A 217 -4.84 2.84 4.42
CA GLN A 217 -4.76 1.45 3.97
C GLN A 217 -3.55 1.19 3.07
N THR A 218 -3.24 2.12 2.15
CA THR A 218 -2.07 2.00 1.26
C THR A 218 -0.77 2.06 2.07
N ILE A 219 -0.65 3.04 2.96
CA ILE A 219 0.51 3.18 3.84
C ILE A 219 0.62 1.96 4.75
N GLY A 220 -0.47 1.52 5.39
CA GLY A 220 -0.49 0.35 6.26
C GLY A 220 0.09 -0.91 5.63
N ARG A 221 -0.20 -1.15 4.35
CA ARG A 221 0.41 -2.27 3.61
C ARG A 221 1.91 -2.06 3.38
N GLY A 222 2.32 -0.85 3.04
CA GLY A 222 3.73 -0.51 2.85
C GLY A 222 4.57 -0.62 4.12
N LEU A 223 3.95 -0.52 5.29
CA LEU A 223 4.63 -0.59 6.59
C LEU A 223 5.03 -2.00 7.03
N ARG A 224 4.61 -3.05 6.34
CA ARG A 224 4.95 -4.43 6.70
C ARG A 224 6.43 -4.71 6.53
N LEU A 225 7.00 -5.45 7.47
CA LEU A 225 8.42 -5.78 7.52
C LEU A 225 8.72 -7.10 6.79
N PRO A 226 9.60 -7.13 5.80
CA PRO A 226 9.89 -8.35 5.02
C PRO A 226 10.61 -9.41 5.83
N TYR A 227 11.32 -9.03 6.89
CA TYR A 227 12.03 -9.96 7.77
C TYR A 227 11.23 -10.27 9.07
N GLY A 228 9.98 -9.78 9.18
CA GLY A 228 9.13 -9.96 10.37
C GLY A 228 9.50 -9.08 11.57
N GLU A 229 10.65 -8.41 11.50
CA GLU A 229 11.20 -7.53 12.55
C GLU A 229 11.98 -6.38 11.92
N ARG A 230 12.15 -5.27 12.62
CA ARG A 230 13.08 -4.21 12.20
C ARG A 230 14.51 -4.70 12.24
N THR A 231 15.28 -4.31 11.26
CA THR A 231 16.67 -4.70 11.10
C THR A 231 17.63 -3.79 11.85
N GLY A 232 17.18 -2.60 12.25
CA GLY A 232 18.00 -1.54 12.81
C GLY A 232 18.81 -0.77 11.77
N VAL A 233 18.56 -1.03 10.48
CA VAL A 233 19.17 -0.28 9.36
C VAL A 233 18.08 0.59 8.74
N ASP A 234 18.19 1.89 8.91
CA ASP A 234 17.16 2.87 8.54
C ASP A 234 16.68 2.71 7.09
N GLU A 235 17.59 2.46 6.15
CA GLU A 235 17.26 2.33 4.75
C GLU A 235 16.50 1.03 4.43
N VAL A 236 16.70 -0.01 5.23
CA VAL A 236 15.99 -1.29 5.09
C VAL A 236 14.63 -1.24 5.78
N ASP A 237 14.53 -0.48 6.87
CA ASP A 237 13.32 -0.36 7.68
C ASP A 237 12.43 0.82 7.26
N ARG A 238 12.72 1.46 6.13
CA ARG A 238 12.02 2.66 5.66
C ARG A 238 10.99 2.35 4.58
N LEU A 239 9.83 3.01 4.66
CA LEU A 239 8.87 3.16 3.59
C LEU A 239 8.98 4.58 3.01
N SER A 240 9.34 4.71 1.75
CA SER A 240 9.47 5.99 1.06
C SER A 240 8.13 6.39 0.43
N ILE A 241 7.64 7.59 0.71
CA ILE A 241 6.43 8.16 0.12
C ILE A 241 6.82 9.42 -0.63
N VAL A 242 6.60 9.46 -1.94
CA VAL A 242 6.95 10.62 -2.78
C VAL A 242 5.78 11.57 -2.84
N SER A 243 5.95 12.77 -2.30
CA SER A 243 4.92 13.81 -2.36
C SER A 243 5.56 15.17 -2.62
N HIS A 244 5.13 15.83 -3.70
CA HIS A 244 5.55 17.16 -4.07
C HIS A 244 4.43 18.19 -3.91
N ASP A 245 3.28 17.76 -3.39
CA ASP A 245 2.16 18.63 -3.10
C ASP A 245 2.40 19.36 -1.77
N LYS A 246 1.90 20.60 -1.65
CA LYS A 246 1.84 21.27 -0.35
C LYS A 246 0.81 20.58 0.51
N TYR A 247 1.22 20.08 1.66
CA TYR A 247 0.34 19.64 2.73
C TYR A 247 -0.18 20.85 3.50
#